data_7f3a9fe6aebd40afb437cb9042d239ce
#
_entry.id   7f3a9fe6aebd40afb437cb9042d239ce
#
_cell.length_a   1.000
_cell.length_b   1.000
_cell.length_c   1.000
_cell.angle_alpha   90.00
_cell.angle_beta   90.00
_cell.angle_gamma   90.00
#
_symmetry.space_group_name_H-M   'P 1'
#
loop_
_entity.id
_entity.type
_entity.pdbx_description
1 polymer ?
#
loop_
_entity_poly.entity_id
_entity_poly.type
_entity_poly.pdbx_seq_one_letter_code
_entity_poly.pdbx_strand_id
1 'polypeptide(L)'
;MRSHVWAHGCDHAYLAEPGPGSVPPPPVEADAPAWASAQRAVHAGTQIVEVTLHGTGTGSVVLEDLEVRVAARRTPPAWNVYQMSQGCGGALTPAAFTVNLDAPRPVLRPVAGNDSGGETGRVIPAPAFPMRVSAAEPVVLRVEAATTGCDCDWSLDLRWTAPSGTGTLRIDDNGRPLRTSAATGRPAYGFATEQGRWAR
;
A
#
# COMPACT_ATOMS: atom_id res chain seq x y z
N MET A 1 -6.57 -9.70 1.65
CA MET A 1 -5.62 -8.55 1.60
C MET A 1 -5.35 -8.18 0.16
N ARG A 2 -5.21 -6.89 -0.12
CA ARG A 2 -4.76 -6.32 -1.40
C ARG A 2 -3.50 -5.51 -1.11
N SER A 3 -2.38 -5.81 -1.73
CA SER A 3 -1.07 -5.15 -1.51
C SER A 3 -0.59 -4.31 -2.70
N HIS A 4 -1.35 -4.30 -3.79
CA HIS A 4 -1.13 -3.50 -4.99
C HIS A 4 -2.30 -2.52 -5.21
N VAL A 5 -2.70 -1.83 -4.15
CA VAL A 5 -3.73 -0.79 -4.24
C VAL A 5 -3.09 0.49 -4.76
N TRP A 6 -3.75 1.15 -5.69
CA TRP A 6 -3.31 2.41 -6.26
C TRP A 6 -4.05 3.59 -5.63
N ALA A 7 -3.35 4.68 -5.40
CA ALA A 7 -4.01 5.90 -4.95
C ALA A 7 -5.01 6.35 -6.02
N HIS A 8 -6.20 6.70 -5.58
CA HIS A 8 -7.31 7.10 -6.47
C HIS A 8 -7.64 6.07 -7.57
N GLY A 9 -7.26 4.78 -7.40
CA GLY A 9 -7.49 3.73 -8.39
C GLY A 9 -6.60 3.79 -9.63
N CYS A 10 -5.64 4.70 -9.69
CA CYS A 10 -4.80 4.91 -10.86
C CYS A 10 -3.38 5.40 -10.55
N ASP A 11 -3.15 6.13 -9.47
CA ASP A 11 -1.82 6.68 -9.16
C ASP A 11 -0.95 5.67 -8.42
N HIS A 12 0.03 5.16 -9.14
CA HIS A 12 1.03 4.25 -8.60
C HIS A 12 2.26 4.20 -9.50
N ALA A 13 3.39 3.77 -8.92
CA ALA A 13 4.61 3.53 -9.66
C ALA A 13 5.33 2.26 -9.16
N TYR A 14 6.03 1.62 -10.07
CA TYR A 14 6.90 0.49 -9.78
C TYR A 14 8.33 0.76 -10.21
N LEU A 15 9.29 0.21 -9.45
CA LEU A 15 10.68 0.06 -9.86
C LEU A 15 10.87 -1.28 -10.55
N ALA A 16 11.48 -1.30 -11.73
CA ALA A 16 11.88 -2.52 -12.43
C ALA A 16 13.23 -2.34 -13.11
N GLU A 17 14.00 -3.44 -13.18
CA GLU A 17 15.34 -3.47 -13.77
C GLU A 17 15.33 -3.29 -15.29
N PRO A 18 14.40 -3.91 -16.06
CA PRO A 18 14.43 -3.81 -17.50
C PRO A 18 14.26 -2.37 -18.01
N GLY A 19 14.90 -2.08 -19.16
CA GLY A 19 14.75 -0.81 -19.85
C GLY A 19 13.36 -0.62 -20.48
N PRO A 20 12.97 0.61 -20.84
CA PRO A 20 11.60 0.92 -21.29
C PRO A 20 11.15 0.18 -22.54
N GLY A 21 12.08 -0.26 -23.40
CA GLY A 21 11.75 -1.06 -24.58
C GLY A 21 11.38 -2.51 -24.29
N SER A 22 11.60 -3.00 -23.07
CA SER A 22 11.37 -4.39 -22.68
C SER A 22 10.24 -4.55 -21.66
N VAL A 23 9.69 -3.46 -21.18
CA VAL A 23 8.61 -3.45 -20.18
C VAL A 23 7.27 -3.33 -20.91
N PRO A 24 6.31 -4.24 -20.68
CA PRO A 24 4.99 -4.17 -21.30
C PRO A 24 4.22 -2.91 -20.84
N PRO A 25 3.16 -2.52 -21.55
CA PRO A 25 2.28 -1.42 -21.14
C PRO A 25 1.82 -1.55 -19.69
N PRO A 26 1.44 -0.43 -19.04
CA PRO A 26 0.88 -0.49 -17.69
C PRO A 26 -0.40 -1.32 -17.67
N PRO A 27 -0.59 -2.15 -16.64
CA PRO A 27 -1.84 -2.90 -16.46
C PRO A 27 -2.94 -1.98 -15.92
N VAL A 28 -4.16 -2.50 -15.79
CA VAL A 28 -5.14 -1.96 -14.84
C VAL A 28 -4.79 -2.41 -13.42
N GLU A 29 -5.30 -1.73 -12.40
CA GLU A 29 -4.99 -2.05 -10.99
C GLU A 29 -5.23 -3.53 -10.65
N ALA A 30 -6.31 -4.13 -11.18
CA ALA A 30 -6.64 -5.52 -10.90
C ALA A 30 -5.55 -6.50 -11.37
N ASP A 31 -4.84 -6.18 -12.45
CA ASP A 31 -3.79 -7.01 -13.05
C ASP A 31 -2.39 -6.63 -12.55
N ALA A 32 -2.28 -5.58 -11.73
CA ALA A 32 -1.00 -5.09 -11.23
C ALA A 32 -0.16 -6.14 -10.48
N PRO A 33 -0.74 -7.06 -9.67
CA PRO A 33 0.05 -8.11 -9.02
C PRO A 33 0.75 -9.03 -10.02
N ALA A 34 0.05 -9.45 -11.06
CA ALA A 34 0.60 -10.32 -12.10
C ALA A 34 1.68 -9.60 -12.92
N TRP A 35 1.42 -8.35 -13.31
CA TRP A 35 2.38 -7.51 -14.03
C TRP A 35 3.65 -7.29 -13.20
N ALA A 36 3.51 -6.88 -11.95
CA ALA A 36 4.64 -6.63 -11.06
C ALA A 36 5.48 -7.90 -10.84
N SER A 37 4.83 -9.04 -10.65
CA SER A 37 5.50 -10.34 -10.50
C SER A 37 6.29 -10.71 -11.77
N ALA A 38 5.70 -10.56 -12.96
CA ALA A 38 6.37 -10.86 -14.24
C ALA A 38 7.59 -9.96 -14.48
N GLN A 39 7.52 -8.69 -14.08
CA GLN A 39 8.63 -7.74 -14.20
C GLN A 39 9.60 -7.79 -13.00
N ARG A 40 9.36 -8.62 -11.98
CA ARG A 40 10.06 -8.59 -10.69
C ARG A 40 10.10 -7.18 -10.09
N ALA A 41 9.03 -6.45 -10.33
CA ALA A 41 8.94 -5.05 -9.94
C ALA A 41 8.66 -4.89 -8.44
N VAL A 42 9.09 -3.76 -7.90
CA VAL A 42 8.92 -3.38 -6.50
C VAL A 42 8.15 -2.06 -6.45
N HIS A 43 7.32 -1.87 -5.44
CA HIS A 43 6.61 -0.61 -5.24
C HIS A 43 7.59 0.56 -5.09
N ALA A 44 7.41 1.60 -5.89
CA ALA A 44 8.30 2.76 -5.97
C ALA A 44 7.84 3.87 -5.03
N GLY A 45 8.60 4.12 -3.99
CA GLY A 45 8.37 5.19 -3.03
C GLY A 45 7.23 4.93 -2.05
N THR A 46 6.08 4.43 -2.53
CA THR A 46 4.89 4.20 -1.71
C THR A 46 4.23 2.86 -2.05
N GLN A 47 3.73 2.18 -1.03
CA GLN A 47 2.89 0.98 -1.16
C GLN A 47 1.63 1.15 -0.31
N ILE A 48 0.47 0.87 -0.90
CA ILE A 48 -0.82 0.88 -0.22
C ILE A 48 -1.30 -0.55 -0.03
N VAL A 49 -1.64 -0.87 1.20
CA VAL A 49 -2.16 -2.18 1.59
C VAL A 49 -3.56 -2.02 2.19
N GLU A 50 -4.51 -2.79 1.68
CA GLU A 50 -5.86 -2.89 2.24
C GLU A 50 -6.12 -4.30 2.76
N VAL A 51 -6.58 -4.37 4.00
CA VAL A 51 -6.91 -5.63 4.68
C VAL A 51 -8.36 -5.58 5.13
N THR A 52 -9.18 -6.45 4.59
CA THR A 52 -10.55 -6.65 5.06
C THR A 52 -10.53 -7.73 6.15
N LEU A 53 -11.03 -7.38 7.31
CA LEU A 53 -11.10 -8.25 8.49
C LEU A 53 -12.57 -8.59 8.78
N HIS A 54 -12.83 -9.88 8.97
CA HIS A 54 -14.14 -10.40 9.34
C HIS A 54 -14.02 -11.23 10.62
N GLY A 55 -14.97 -11.09 11.53
CA GLY A 55 -15.12 -12.04 12.62
C GLY A 55 -15.67 -13.38 12.11
N THR A 56 -15.12 -14.48 12.58
CA THR A 56 -15.53 -15.84 12.14
C THR A 56 -16.46 -16.54 13.14
N GLY A 57 -16.68 -15.97 14.34
CA GLY A 57 -17.51 -16.52 15.39
C GLY A 57 -18.78 -15.73 15.64
N THR A 58 -19.55 -16.11 16.67
CA THR A 58 -20.76 -15.41 17.11
C THR A 58 -20.47 -14.15 17.94
N GLY A 59 -19.23 -13.97 18.38
CA GLY A 59 -18.79 -12.83 19.19
C GLY A 59 -18.05 -11.77 18.38
N SER A 60 -17.90 -10.61 18.98
CA SER A 60 -17.04 -9.54 18.43
C SER A 60 -15.58 -9.81 18.78
N VAL A 61 -14.68 -9.46 17.85
CA VAL A 61 -13.25 -9.38 18.06
C VAL A 61 -12.88 -7.91 18.23
N VAL A 62 -12.04 -7.61 19.20
CA VAL A 62 -11.45 -6.29 19.38
C VAL A 62 -10.07 -6.28 18.75
N LEU A 63 -9.88 -5.42 17.79
CA LEU A 63 -8.57 -5.09 17.22
C LEU A 63 -7.97 -4.01 18.13
N GLU A 64 -6.87 -4.33 18.77
CA GLU A 64 -6.33 -3.49 19.85
C GLU A 64 -5.32 -2.47 19.35
N ASP A 65 -4.46 -2.91 18.43
CA ASP A 65 -3.33 -2.13 17.94
C ASP A 65 -2.77 -2.72 16.64
N LEU A 66 -2.11 -1.87 15.85
CA LEU A 66 -1.43 -2.26 14.62
C LEU A 66 0.00 -1.73 14.64
N GLU A 67 0.97 -2.61 14.56
CA GLU A 67 2.39 -2.27 14.58
C GLU A 67 3.05 -2.56 13.23
N VAL A 68 3.98 -1.70 12.84
CA VAL A 68 4.85 -1.92 11.66
C VAL A 68 6.14 -2.61 12.09
N ARG A 69 6.53 -3.64 11.35
CA ARG A 69 7.81 -4.33 11.49
C ARG A 69 8.63 -4.16 10.22
N VAL A 70 9.74 -3.46 10.30
CA VAL A 70 10.72 -3.38 9.20
C VAL A 70 11.79 -4.45 9.44
N ALA A 71 11.78 -5.47 8.61
CA ALA A 71 12.68 -6.62 8.73
C ALA A 71 14.06 -6.33 8.14
N ALA A 72 14.12 -5.55 7.07
CA ALA A 72 15.38 -5.17 6.42
C ALA A 72 15.29 -3.78 5.77
N ARG A 73 16.41 -3.09 5.76
CA ARG A 73 16.65 -1.87 4.98
C ARG A 73 17.92 -2.04 4.17
N ARG A 74 17.80 -1.90 2.87
CA ARG A 74 18.91 -2.01 1.91
C ARG A 74 19.05 -0.74 1.11
N THR A 75 20.15 -0.58 0.40
CA THR A 75 20.30 0.47 -0.61
C THR A 75 19.30 0.24 -1.74
N PRO A 76 18.52 1.26 -2.14
CA PRO A 76 17.59 1.15 -3.24
C PRO A 76 18.29 0.75 -4.55
N PRO A 77 17.74 -0.19 -5.33
CA PRO A 77 18.33 -0.62 -6.58
C PRO A 77 18.38 0.54 -7.60
N ALA A 78 19.36 0.48 -8.50
CA ALA A 78 19.51 1.46 -9.58
C ALA A 78 18.57 1.15 -10.77
N TRP A 79 17.31 0.88 -10.48
CA TRP A 79 16.27 0.51 -11.44
C TRP A 79 15.50 1.73 -11.94
N ASN A 80 14.70 1.52 -12.98
CA ASN A 80 13.85 2.53 -13.58
C ASN A 80 12.48 2.56 -12.89
N VAL A 81 11.89 3.76 -12.81
CA VAL A 81 10.52 3.97 -12.32
C VAL A 81 9.55 3.93 -13.49
N TYR A 82 8.49 3.16 -13.37
CA TYR A 82 7.39 3.07 -14.32
C TYR A 82 6.11 3.56 -13.66
N GLN A 83 5.62 4.71 -14.13
CA GLN A 83 4.38 5.32 -13.66
C GLN A 83 3.18 4.63 -14.33
N MET A 84 2.29 4.07 -13.54
CA MET A 84 1.15 3.31 -14.06
C MET A 84 0.07 4.20 -14.68
N SER A 85 0.08 5.49 -14.34
CA SER A 85 -0.80 6.49 -14.93
C SER A 85 -0.07 7.84 -15.03
N GLN A 86 -0.50 8.68 -15.97
CA GLN A 86 0.02 10.05 -16.14
C GLN A 86 -0.87 11.12 -15.48
N GLY A 87 -1.84 10.73 -14.71
CA GLY A 87 -2.72 11.61 -13.98
C GLY A 87 -4.03 10.93 -13.61
N CYS A 88 -4.49 11.23 -12.44
CA CYS A 88 -5.72 10.72 -11.87
C CYS A 88 -6.62 11.87 -11.47
N GLY A 89 -7.83 11.86 -11.98
CA GLY A 89 -8.92 12.63 -11.41
C GLY A 89 -9.55 11.83 -10.28
N GLY A 90 -9.12 12.03 -9.05
CA GLY A 90 -9.70 11.34 -7.90
C GLY A 90 -10.34 12.33 -6.95
N ALA A 91 -11.62 12.11 -6.63
CA ALA A 91 -12.34 12.93 -5.69
C ALA A 91 -12.33 12.36 -4.27
N LEU A 92 -12.18 11.04 -4.14
CA LEU A 92 -12.24 10.34 -2.85
C LEU A 92 -10.83 10.09 -2.32
N THR A 93 -10.56 10.54 -1.10
CA THR A 93 -9.37 10.17 -0.33
C THR A 93 -9.80 9.32 0.86
N PRO A 94 -9.59 8.00 0.85
CA PRO A 94 -9.94 7.15 1.98
C PRO A 94 -9.18 7.53 3.25
N ALA A 95 -9.82 7.38 4.42
CA ALA A 95 -9.10 7.43 5.69
C ALA A 95 -8.11 6.26 5.78
N ALA A 96 -6.91 6.52 6.30
CA ALA A 96 -5.82 5.56 6.30
C ALA A 96 -4.91 5.70 7.54
N PHE A 97 -4.08 4.71 7.75
CA PHE A 97 -2.85 4.84 8.52
C PHE A 97 -1.69 5.11 7.55
N THR A 98 -0.86 6.09 7.85
CA THR A 98 0.37 6.35 7.12
C THR A 98 1.58 5.93 7.94
N VAL A 99 2.66 5.50 7.29
CA VAL A 99 3.91 5.17 7.94
C VAL A 99 5.13 5.56 7.09
N ASN A 100 6.12 6.16 7.75
CA ASN A 100 7.43 6.40 7.16
C ASN A 100 8.35 5.22 7.51
N LEU A 101 8.71 4.41 6.49
CA LEU A 101 9.59 3.25 6.66
C LEU A 101 11.04 3.62 6.91
N ASP A 102 11.47 4.86 6.62
CA ASP A 102 12.83 5.34 6.87
C ASP A 102 13.06 5.64 8.35
N ALA A 103 11.99 5.84 9.13
CA ALA A 103 12.11 6.14 10.54
C ALA A 103 12.81 4.99 11.30
N PRO A 104 13.72 5.26 12.25
CA PRO A 104 14.35 4.23 13.07
C PRO A 104 13.35 3.33 13.81
N ARG A 105 12.22 3.92 14.21
CA ARG A 105 11.05 3.25 14.80
C ARG A 105 9.81 3.72 14.05
N PRO A 106 9.41 3.01 12.98
CA PRO A 106 8.22 3.38 12.23
C PRO A 106 6.97 3.29 13.10
N VAL A 107 6.14 4.31 13.04
CA VAL A 107 4.87 4.38 13.78
C VAL A 107 3.76 4.68 12.77
N LEU A 108 2.66 3.97 12.89
CA LEU A 108 1.44 4.23 12.12
C LEU A 108 0.76 5.50 12.65
N ARG A 109 0.43 6.40 11.73
CA ARG A 109 -0.28 7.64 12.04
C ARG A 109 -1.64 7.63 11.37
N PRO A 110 -2.73 7.75 12.12
CA PRO A 110 -4.06 7.83 11.52
C PRO A 110 -4.23 9.16 10.78
N VAL A 111 -4.80 9.09 9.57
CA VAL A 111 -5.09 10.24 8.73
C VAL A 111 -6.54 10.18 8.28
N ALA A 112 -7.23 11.31 8.41
CA ALA A 112 -8.60 11.45 7.93
C ALA A 112 -8.65 11.41 6.41
N GLY A 113 -9.75 10.91 5.88
CA GLY A 113 -10.06 10.94 4.46
C GLY A 113 -11.07 12.04 4.10
N ASN A 114 -11.46 12.05 2.82
CA ASN A 114 -12.48 12.94 2.28
C ASN A 114 -13.30 12.19 1.22
N ASP A 115 -14.63 12.33 1.23
CA ASP A 115 -15.54 11.63 0.31
C ASP A 115 -15.75 12.34 -1.03
N SER A 116 -15.20 13.53 -1.19
CA SER A 116 -15.18 14.25 -2.47
C SER A 116 -13.92 15.09 -2.60
N GLY A 117 -13.38 15.20 -3.80
CA GLY A 117 -12.22 16.06 -4.08
C GLY A 117 -12.62 17.53 -4.04
N GLY A 118 -12.18 18.24 -3.02
CA GLY A 118 -12.38 19.68 -2.91
C GLY A 118 -12.80 20.14 -1.51
N GLU A 119 -12.94 21.43 -1.36
CA GLU A 119 -13.25 22.09 -0.08
C GLU A 119 -14.65 21.74 0.48
N THR A 120 -15.53 21.13 -0.32
CA THR A 120 -16.92 20.82 0.04
C THR A 120 -17.13 19.35 0.43
N GLY A 121 -16.09 18.53 0.42
CA GLY A 121 -16.19 17.12 0.76
C GLY A 121 -16.40 16.87 2.25
N ARG A 122 -17.17 15.81 2.55
CA ARG A 122 -17.34 15.36 3.93
C ARG A 122 -16.06 14.68 4.41
N VAL A 123 -15.56 15.08 5.57
CA VAL A 123 -14.42 14.43 6.21
C VAL A 123 -14.80 13.01 6.64
N ILE A 124 -13.99 12.04 6.22
CA ILE A 124 -14.03 10.68 6.73
C ILE A 124 -13.09 10.64 7.94
N PRO A 125 -13.57 10.33 9.15
CA PRO A 125 -12.72 10.34 10.34
C PRO A 125 -11.50 9.45 10.21
N ALA A 126 -10.38 9.88 10.79
CA ALA A 126 -9.19 9.06 10.88
C ALA A 126 -9.48 7.76 11.64
N PRO A 127 -8.93 6.62 11.21
CA PRO A 127 -9.13 5.35 11.89
C PRO A 127 -8.47 5.40 13.28
N ALA A 128 -9.09 4.76 14.28
CA ALA A 128 -8.56 4.73 15.64
C ALA A 128 -8.74 3.34 16.26
N PHE A 129 -7.72 2.87 16.94
CA PHE A 129 -7.82 1.69 17.78
C PHE A 129 -8.30 2.07 19.20
N PRO A 130 -9.03 1.17 19.92
CA PRO A 130 -9.45 -0.16 19.49
C PRO A 130 -10.65 -0.12 18.52
N MET A 131 -10.72 -1.11 17.61
CA MET A 131 -11.83 -1.30 16.69
C MET A 131 -12.54 -2.61 16.98
N ARG A 132 -13.86 -2.66 16.73
CA ARG A 132 -14.63 -3.91 16.80
C ARG A 132 -14.88 -4.45 15.41
N VAL A 133 -14.78 -5.77 15.27
CA VAL A 133 -15.10 -6.50 14.05
C VAL A 133 -15.95 -7.73 14.39
N SER A 134 -16.93 -8.01 13.56
CA SER A 134 -17.78 -9.18 13.67
C SER A 134 -18.04 -9.79 12.29
N ALA A 135 -18.80 -10.87 12.23
CA ALA A 135 -19.22 -11.44 10.95
C ALA A 135 -20.15 -10.48 10.16
N ALA A 136 -20.97 -9.70 10.87
CA ALA A 136 -21.90 -8.73 10.27
C ALA A 136 -21.26 -7.36 10.00
N GLU A 137 -20.19 -7.01 10.71
CA GLU A 137 -19.55 -5.70 10.64
C GLU A 137 -18.05 -5.90 10.34
N PRO A 138 -17.66 -6.06 9.08
CA PRO A 138 -16.25 -6.12 8.68
C PRO A 138 -15.58 -4.76 8.80
N VAL A 139 -14.27 -4.78 9.03
CA VAL A 139 -13.43 -3.58 9.04
C VAL A 139 -12.43 -3.65 7.88
N VAL A 140 -12.25 -2.55 7.18
CA VAL A 140 -11.17 -2.40 6.20
C VAL A 140 -10.11 -1.51 6.81
N LEU A 141 -8.90 -2.04 6.95
CA LEU A 141 -7.71 -1.28 7.33
C LEU A 141 -6.96 -0.92 6.05
N ARG A 142 -6.69 0.37 5.86
CA ARG A 142 -5.83 0.88 4.80
C ARG A 142 -4.55 1.43 5.41
N VAL A 143 -3.41 0.97 4.90
CA VAL A 143 -2.07 1.42 5.33
C VAL A 143 -1.31 1.90 4.12
N GLU A 144 -0.78 3.12 4.19
CA GLU A 144 0.06 3.75 3.18
C GLU A 144 1.48 3.86 3.72
N ALA A 145 2.35 2.99 3.25
CA ALA A 145 3.76 2.94 3.65
C ALA A 145 4.63 3.66 2.63
N ALA A 146 5.45 4.60 3.10
CA ALA A 146 6.32 5.39 2.25
C ALA A 146 7.79 5.29 2.66
N THR A 147 8.67 5.39 1.67
CA THR A 147 10.13 5.50 1.85
C THR A 147 10.75 6.41 0.80
N THR A 148 11.77 7.16 1.19
CA THR A 148 12.61 7.96 0.30
C THR A 148 14.09 7.55 0.36
N GLY A 149 14.45 6.68 1.31
CA GLY A 149 15.84 6.34 1.63
C GLY A 149 16.20 4.86 1.53
N CYS A 150 15.25 3.92 1.64
CA CYS A 150 15.57 2.50 1.69
C CYS A 150 14.85 1.66 0.64
N ASP A 151 15.39 0.48 0.39
CA ASP A 151 14.66 -0.68 -0.12
C ASP A 151 14.28 -1.51 1.10
N CYS A 152 13.03 -1.39 1.52
CA CYS A 152 12.54 -1.88 2.79
C CYS A 152 11.68 -3.14 2.65
N ASP A 153 12.02 -4.18 3.42
CA ASP A 153 11.12 -5.31 3.66
C ASP A 153 10.37 -5.06 4.97
N TRP A 154 9.04 -5.16 4.93
CA TRP A 154 8.20 -4.83 6.07
C TRP A 154 6.96 -5.70 6.17
N SER A 155 6.32 -5.69 7.32
CA SER A 155 5.04 -6.36 7.61
C SER A 155 4.28 -5.58 8.67
N LEU A 156 3.02 -5.98 8.92
CA LEU A 156 2.21 -5.45 10.01
C LEU A 156 1.89 -6.57 11.00
N ASP A 157 1.89 -6.25 12.28
CA ASP A 157 1.44 -7.11 13.36
C ASP A 157 0.17 -6.50 13.97
N LEU A 158 -0.98 -7.14 13.77
CA LEU A 158 -2.29 -6.73 14.30
C LEU A 158 -2.58 -7.52 15.56
N ARG A 159 -2.67 -6.82 16.70
CA ARG A 159 -3.07 -7.42 17.97
C ARG A 159 -4.59 -7.45 18.11
N TRP A 160 -5.12 -8.57 18.57
CA TRP A 160 -6.54 -8.76 18.72
C TRP A 160 -6.91 -9.53 20.01
N THR A 161 -8.13 -9.28 20.51
CA THR A 161 -8.75 -10.01 21.61
C THR A 161 -10.17 -10.42 21.23
N ALA A 162 -10.52 -11.67 21.55
CA ALA A 162 -11.84 -12.24 21.37
C ALA A 162 -12.23 -13.06 22.61
N PRO A 163 -13.50 -13.45 22.79
CA PRO A 163 -13.90 -14.35 23.88
C PRO A 163 -13.12 -15.67 23.88
N SER A 164 -12.65 -16.12 22.73
CA SER A 164 -11.85 -17.34 22.56
C SER A 164 -10.36 -17.19 22.90
N GLY A 165 -9.88 -15.97 23.15
CA GLY A 165 -8.48 -15.70 23.47
C GLY A 165 -7.95 -14.42 22.83
N THR A 166 -6.63 -14.25 22.92
CA THR A 166 -5.88 -13.11 22.36
C THR A 166 -4.83 -13.61 21.37
N GLY A 167 -4.39 -12.74 20.46
CA GLY A 167 -3.33 -13.11 19.54
C GLY A 167 -2.79 -11.95 18.72
N THR A 168 -1.85 -12.29 17.86
CA THR A 168 -1.29 -11.37 16.85
C THR A 168 -1.44 -12.00 15.48
N LEU A 169 -2.02 -11.24 14.56
CA LEU A 169 -2.12 -11.61 13.15
C LEU A 169 -1.02 -10.87 12.39
N ARG A 170 -0.11 -11.62 11.78
CA ARG A 170 0.85 -11.02 10.85
C ARG A 170 0.20 -10.81 9.49
N ILE A 171 0.37 -9.61 8.96
CA ILE A 171 -0.08 -9.19 7.65
C ILE A 171 1.17 -8.96 6.78
N ASP A 172 1.34 -9.82 5.81
CA ASP A 172 2.48 -9.87 4.90
C ASP A 172 2.03 -10.37 3.51
N ASP A 173 2.92 -10.52 2.55
CA ASP A 173 2.61 -11.07 1.23
C ASP A 173 2.75 -12.61 1.22
N ASN A 174 1.73 -13.30 1.77
CA ASN A 174 1.69 -14.78 1.79
C ASN A 174 2.93 -15.43 2.41
N GLY A 175 3.33 -14.94 3.59
CA GLY A 175 4.51 -15.42 4.31
C GLY A 175 5.83 -14.77 3.87
N ARG A 176 5.78 -13.81 2.94
CA ARG A 176 6.92 -13.00 2.54
C ARG A 176 6.72 -11.55 3.00
N PRO A 177 7.79 -10.81 3.30
CA PRO A 177 7.65 -9.39 3.58
C PRO A 177 7.03 -8.63 2.41
N LEU A 178 6.24 -7.62 2.72
CA LEU A 178 5.94 -6.54 1.79
C LEU A 178 7.23 -5.82 1.44
N ARG A 179 7.35 -5.29 0.22
CA ARG A 179 8.57 -4.60 -0.21
C ARG A 179 8.28 -3.28 -0.90
N THR A 180 8.85 -2.22 -0.36
CA THR A 180 8.75 -0.86 -0.88
C THR A 180 10.13 -0.25 -0.98
N SER A 181 10.48 0.33 -2.12
CA SER A 181 11.81 0.87 -2.36
C SER A 181 11.77 2.34 -2.75
N ALA A 182 12.71 3.10 -2.22
CA ALA A 182 12.88 4.51 -2.59
C ALA A 182 13.17 4.64 -4.09
N ALA A 183 12.53 5.63 -4.71
CA ALA A 183 12.62 5.92 -6.14
C ALA A 183 13.26 7.27 -6.47
N THR A 184 13.68 8.02 -5.45
CA THR A 184 14.26 9.37 -5.59
C THR A 184 15.49 9.35 -6.49
N GLY A 185 15.50 10.23 -7.49
CA GLY A 185 16.61 10.36 -8.44
C GLY A 185 16.72 9.24 -9.47
N ARG A 186 15.75 8.32 -9.53
CA ARG A 186 15.72 7.26 -10.55
C ARG A 186 15.09 7.78 -11.85
N PRO A 187 15.52 7.26 -13.02
CA PRO A 187 14.87 7.58 -14.28
C PRO A 187 13.40 7.16 -14.23
N ALA A 188 12.47 8.10 -14.49
CA ALA A 188 11.05 7.85 -14.48
C ALA A 188 10.47 7.88 -15.89
N TYR A 189 9.57 6.94 -16.16
CA TYR A 189 8.90 6.75 -17.45
C TYR A 189 7.39 6.72 -17.25
N GLY A 190 6.67 7.51 -18.05
CA GLY A 190 5.23 7.41 -18.24
C GLY A 190 4.90 6.68 -19.53
N PHE A 191 3.74 6.04 -19.62
CA PHE A 191 3.35 5.34 -20.85
C PHE A 191 2.65 6.31 -21.81
N ALA A 192 3.31 6.63 -22.91
CA ALA A 192 2.75 7.45 -23.99
C ALA A 192 1.79 6.58 -24.83
N THR A 193 0.52 6.61 -24.51
CA THR A 193 -0.52 5.73 -25.09
C THR A 193 -0.58 5.86 -26.62
N GLU A 194 -0.48 7.08 -27.16
CA GLU A 194 -0.51 7.31 -28.62
C GLU A 194 0.70 6.70 -29.34
N GLN A 195 1.84 6.57 -28.65
CA GLN A 195 3.07 6.01 -29.20
C GLN A 195 3.26 4.54 -28.85
N GLY A 196 2.43 3.99 -27.96
CA GLY A 196 2.50 2.61 -27.49
C GLY A 196 3.81 2.28 -26.77
N ARG A 197 4.45 3.26 -26.11
CA ARG A 197 5.77 3.09 -25.48
C ARG A 197 5.94 3.91 -24.21
N TRP A 198 6.87 3.48 -23.36
CA TRP A 198 7.35 4.23 -22.24
C TRP A 198 8.26 5.38 -22.68
N ALA A 199 7.98 6.59 -22.21
CA ALA A 199 8.73 7.81 -22.50
C ALA A 199 9.01 8.59 -21.20
N ARG A 200 10.08 9.41 -21.23
CA ARG A 200 10.40 10.36 -20.15
C ARG A 200 9.60 11.63 -20.29
#